data_7ff43b5bbe484f4a4fc088f7ca9d3af9
#
_entry.id   7ff43b5bbe484f4a4fc088f7ca9d3af9
#
_cell.length_a   1.000
_cell.length_b   1.000
_cell.length_c   1.000
_cell.angle_alpha   90.00
_cell.angle_beta   90.00
_cell.angle_gamma   90.00
#
_symmetry.space_group_name_H-M   'P 1'
#
loop_
_entity.id
_entity.type
_entity.pdbx_description
1 polymer ?
#
loop_
_entity_poly.entity_id
_entity_poly.type
_entity_poly.pdbx_seq_one_letter_code
_entity_poly.pdbx_strand_id
1 'polypeptide(L)'
;MNLTPFIPDFEIKKVLKTTSGDTKWVTMNKDTLFNDKRVVIFGLPGAFTPTCSTQQLPGYEELYYDFRQAGIDDIYCFTVNDSFVCNEWSIDQGNVNVKIIPDGSAEFTIKMGMDVRKDSIGFGIRSWRYAAVVDNGEVIQQFVEEGFQDNAEGDPYDISSPENVLDNVKAYGWTPAGKHIELELSDTTDVKETFS
;
A
#
# COMPACT_ATOMS: atom_id res chain seq x y z
N MET A 1 -10.65 -14.24 -8.83
CA MET A 1 -9.35 -13.75 -9.37
C MET A 1 -8.31 -13.88 -8.28
N ASN A 2 -7.09 -14.25 -8.59
CA ASN A 2 -6.03 -14.39 -7.59
C ASN A 2 -4.86 -13.50 -7.98
N LEU A 3 -4.21 -12.90 -6.97
CA LEU A 3 -2.92 -12.24 -7.13
C LEU A 3 -1.85 -13.22 -7.61
N THR A 4 -0.78 -12.71 -8.19
CA THR A 4 0.43 -13.51 -8.43
C THR A 4 0.96 -14.04 -7.09
N PRO A 5 1.48 -15.29 -7.03
CA PRO A 5 1.97 -15.88 -5.76
C PRO A 5 3.22 -15.19 -5.22
N PHE A 6 3.93 -14.44 -6.05
CA PHE A 6 5.12 -13.67 -5.68
C PHE A 6 5.01 -12.25 -6.21
N ILE A 7 5.57 -11.31 -5.45
CA ILE A 7 5.72 -9.93 -5.90
C ILE A 7 6.61 -9.91 -7.15
N PRO A 8 6.13 -9.38 -8.28
CA PRO A 8 6.91 -9.26 -9.51
C PRO A 8 8.01 -8.20 -9.37
N ASP A 9 8.99 -8.22 -10.27
CA ASP A 9 9.96 -7.13 -10.38
C ASP A 9 9.27 -5.89 -10.96
N PHE A 10 9.50 -4.73 -10.34
CA PHE A 10 8.96 -3.44 -10.75
C PHE A 10 9.91 -2.31 -10.38
N GLU A 11 9.72 -1.15 -10.98
CA GLU A 11 10.42 0.07 -10.64
C GLU A 11 9.47 1.26 -10.60
N ILE A 12 9.27 1.85 -9.42
CA ILE A 12 8.43 3.01 -9.20
C ILE A 12 9.31 4.20 -8.77
N LYS A 13 9.04 5.38 -9.34
CA LYS A 13 9.68 6.63 -8.94
C LYS A 13 8.79 7.41 -8.00
N LYS A 14 9.34 7.80 -6.85
CA LYS A 14 8.66 8.64 -5.85
C LYS A 14 9.44 9.92 -5.61
N VAL A 15 8.72 11.03 -5.48
CA VAL A 15 9.29 12.32 -5.04
C VAL A 15 9.21 12.40 -3.53
N LEU A 16 10.34 12.66 -2.89
CA LEU A 16 10.41 13.00 -1.47
C LEU A 16 10.72 14.48 -1.32
N LYS A 17 10.08 15.15 -0.36
CA LYS A 17 10.46 16.49 0.07
C LYS A 17 11.55 16.36 1.13
N THR A 18 12.67 17.03 0.95
CA THR A 18 13.75 17.08 1.95
C THR A 18 13.42 18.10 3.04
N THR A 19 14.12 18.04 4.16
CA THR A 19 13.98 19.02 5.26
C THR A 19 14.34 20.44 4.84
N SER A 20 15.17 20.62 3.78
CA SER A 20 15.47 21.92 3.17
C SER A 20 14.36 22.46 2.26
N GLY A 21 13.31 21.65 1.99
CA GLY A 21 12.24 22.01 1.06
C GLY A 21 12.51 21.62 -0.39
N ASP A 22 13.69 21.06 -0.69
CA ASP A 22 14.04 20.56 -2.01
C ASP A 22 13.30 19.24 -2.29
N THR A 23 13.22 18.86 -3.56
CA THR A 23 12.64 17.58 -3.97
C THR A 23 13.74 16.61 -4.44
N LYS A 24 13.61 15.35 -4.06
CA LYS A 24 14.49 14.25 -4.49
C LYS A 24 13.68 13.10 -5.05
N TRP A 25 14.05 12.59 -6.23
CA TRP A 25 13.51 11.37 -6.77
C TRP A 25 14.20 10.16 -6.16
N VAL A 26 13.42 9.21 -5.68
CA VAL A 26 13.90 7.91 -5.22
C VAL A 26 13.25 6.80 -6.04
N THR A 27 13.96 5.69 -6.17
CA THR A 27 13.46 4.48 -6.82
C THR A 27 13.00 3.49 -5.78
N MET A 28 11.79 3.01 -5.91
CA MET A 28 11.21 1.93 -5.11
C MET A 28 11.08 0.70 -5.99
N ASN A 29 11.46 -0.44 -5.49
CA ASN A 29 11.40 -1.71 -6.19
C ASN A 29 11.08 -2.86 -5.21
N LYS A 30 11.01 -4.08 -5.73
CA LYS A 30 10.75 -5.27 -4.94
C LYS A 30 11.70 -5.39 -3.73
N ASP A 31 13.00 -5.23 -3.95
CA ASP A 31 14.00 -5.43 -2.91
C ASP A 31 13.86 -4.40 -1.79
N THR A 32 13.66 -3.12 -2.12
CA THR A 32 13.54 -2.04 -1.13
C THR A 32 12.28 -2.12 -0.29
N LEU A 33 11.19 -2.68 -0.85
CA LEU A 33 9.91 -2.74 -0.14
C LEU A 33 9.66 -4.07 0.56
N PHE A 34 10.18 -5.19 0.06
CA PHE A 34 9.76 -6.52 0.50
C PHE A 34 10.85 -7.42 1.07
N ASN A 35 12.17 -7.16 0.80
CA ASN A 35 13.23 -8.03 1.31
C ASN A 35 13.25 -8.02 2.84
N ASP A 36 13.25 -9.23 3.40
CA ASP A 36 13.29 -9.50 4.85
C ASP A 36 12.15 -8.81 5.64
N LYS A 37 11.02 -8.52 4.97
CA LYS A 37 9.85 -7.86 5.57
C LYS A 37 8.59 -8.68 5.37
N ARG A 38 7.75 -8.66 6.41
CA ARG A 38 6.36 -9.07 6.32
C ARG A 38 5.49 -7.82 6.30
N VAL A 39 4.78 -7.61 5.19
CA VAL A 39 4.02 -6.39 4.99
C VAL A 39 2.57 -6.69 4.61
N VAL A 40 1.69 -5.76 4.90
CA VAL A 40 0.37 -5.72 4.27
C VAL A 40 0.46 -4.76 3.09
N ILE A 41 0.00 -5.20 1.93
CA ILE A 41 -0.23 -4.32 0.79
C ILE A 41 -1.71 -4.21 0.52
N PHE A 42 -2.17 -3.06 0.05
CA PHE A 42 -3.51 -2.91 -0.50
C PHE A 42 -3.51 -2.00 -1.73
N GLY A 43 -4.37 -2.34 -2.68
CA GLY A 43 -4.63 -1.56 -3.88
C GLY A 43 -6.04 -0.97 -3.85
N LEU A 44 -6.21 0.16 -4.50
CA LEU A 44 -7.47 0.90 -4.52
C LEU A 44 -7.65 1.70 -5.82
N PRO A 45 -8.89 2.06 -6.19
CA PRO A 45 -9.19 2.77 -7.45
C PRO A 45 -8.51 4.13 -7.62
N GLY A 46 -8.18 4.84 -6.55
CA GLY A 46 -7.44 6.09 -6.69
C GLY A 46 -7.46 7.02 -5.48
N ALA A 47 -6.43 7.84 -5.38
CA ALA A 47 -6.35 8.96 -4.45
C ALA A 47 -7.55 9.90 -4.63
N PHE A 48 -8.03 10.50 -3.54
CA PHE A 48 -9.18 11.42 -3.48
C PHE A 48 -10.53 10.81 -3.90
N THR A 49 -10.61 9.50 -4.18
CA THR A 49 -11.92 8.87 -4.44
C THR A 49 -12.63 8.56 -3.11
N PRO A 50 -13.98 8.51 -3.08
CA PRO A 50 -14.73 8.49 -1.83
C PRO A 50 -14.34 7.37 -0.85
N THR A 51 -14.56 6.10 -1.18
CA THR A 51 -14.28 4.96 -0.30
C THR A 51 -12.81 4.86 0.10
N CYS A 52 -11.91 5.20 -0.84
CA CYS A 52 -10.46 5.17 -0.60
C CYS A 52 -10.04 6.18 0.48
N SER A 53 -10.65 7.37 0.48
CA SER A 53 -10.31 8.49 1.37
C SER A 53 -11.11 8.51 2.67
N THR A 54 -12.31 7.91 2.71
CA THR A 54 -13.15 7.95 3.91
C THR A 54 -13.14 6.67 4.74
N GLN A 55 -12.66 5.56 4.17
CA GLN A 55 -12.70 4.26 4.82
C GLN A 55 -11.38 3.50 4.73
N GLN A 56 -10.89 3.17 3.51
CA GLN A 56 -9.79 2.21 3.37
C GLN A 56 -8.46 2.75 3.90
N LEU A 57 -7.95 3.87 3.40
CA LEU A 57 -6.69 4.43 3.87
C LEU A 57 -6.74 4.83 5.35
N PRO A 58 -7.78 5.57 5.82
CA PRO A 58 -7.88 5.91 7.24
C PRO A 58 -7.97 4.70 8.15
N GLY A 59 -8.68 3.64 7.76
CA GLY A 59 -8.80 2.42 8.55
C GLY A 59 -7.47 1.67 8.70
N TYR A 60 -6.66 1.56 7.63
CA TYR A 60 -5.31 1.00 7.73
C TYR A 60 -4.38 1.88 8.55
N GLU A 61 -4.50 3.20 8.47
CA GLU A 61 -3.72 4.13 9.30
C GLU A 61 -4.08 3.99 10.78
N GLU A 62 -5.37 3.92 11.12
CA GLU A 62 -5.87 3.75 12.50
C GLU A 62 -5.36 2.45 13.13
N LEU A 63 -5.39 1.34 12.38
CA LEU A 63 -4.98 0.02 12.86
C LEU A 63 -3.49 -0.29 12.64
N TYR A 64 -2.69 0.68 12.18
CA TYR A 64 -1.28 0.45 11.86
C TYR A 64 -0.49 -0.21 13.00
N TYR A 65 -0.62 0.29 14.22
CA TYR A 65 0.10 -0.25 15.36
C TYR A 65 -0.41 -1.64 15.79
N ASP A 66 -1.69 -1.95 15.57
CA ASP A 66 -2.23 -3.29 15.81
C ASP A 66 -1.64 -4.30 14.82
N PHE A 67 -1.49 -3.92 13.55
CA PHE A 67 -0.76 -4.72 12.56
C PHE A 67 0.70 -4.94 12.96
N ARG A 68 1.38 -3.90 13.45
CA ARG A 68 2.75 -4.01 13.95
C ARG A 68 2.85 -5.02 15.10
N GLN A 69 1.93 -4.97 16.06
CA GLN A 69 1.87 -5.93 17.17
C GLN A 69 1.54 -7.34 16.71
N ALA A 70 0.81 -7.50 15.62
CA ALA A 70 0.49 -8.79 15.02
C ALA A 70 1.61 -9.36 14.12
N GLY A 71 2.77 -8.70 14.02
CA GLY A 71 3.94 -9.20 13.29
C GLY A 71 4.09 -8.68 11.87
N ILE A 72 3.40 -7.60 11.53
CA ILE A 72 3.55 -6.89 10.24
C ILE A 72 4.60 -5.78 10.39
N ASP A 73 5.57 -5.72 9.50
CA ASP A 73 6.64 -4.72 9.52
C ASP A 73 6.21 -3.38 8.95
N ASP A 74 5.30 -3.38 7.96
CA ASP A 74 4.89 -2.16 7.27
C ASP A 74 3.56 -2.35 6.54
N ILE A 75 2.90 -1.24 6.17
CA ILE A 75 1.68 -1.25 5.36
C ILE A 75 1.88 -0.35 4.14
N TYR A 76 1.64 -0.88 2.93
CA TYR A 76 1.81 -0.18 1.66
C TYR A 76 0.49 -0.04 0.92
N CYS A 77 0.13 1.19 0.58
CA CYS A 77 -1.01 1.52 -0.27
C CYS A 77 -0.52 1.75 -1.71
N PHE A 78 -0.83 0.85 -2.64
CA PHE A 78 -0.54 1.03 -4.07
C PHE A 78 -1.72 1.69 -4.77
N THR A 79 -1.45 2.78 -5.51
CA THR A 79 -2.48 3.49 -6.26
C THR A 79 -1.95 3.97 -7.60
N VAL A 80 -2.77 3.82 -8.65
CA VAL A 80 -2.43 4.28 -10.02
C VAL A 80 -2.62 5.80 -10.10
N ASN A 81 -1.78 6.50 -9.35
CA ASN A 81 -1.63 7.94 -9.33
C ASN A 81 -0.14 8.28 -9.28
N ASP A 82 0.23 9.45 -9.77
CA ASP A 82 1.61 9.93 -9.70
C ASP A 82 2.00 10.38 -8.29
N SER A 83 3.30 10.57 -8.09
CA SER A 83 3.86 10.89 -6.77
C SER A 83 3.38 12.23 -6.19
N PHE A 84 3.06 13.22 -7.04
CA PHE A 84 2.59 14.52 -6.55
C PHE A 84 1.16 14.40 -6.01
N VAL A 85 0.28 13.71 -6.74
CA VAL A 85 -1.09 13.42 -6.28
C VAL A 85 -1.06 12.59 -4.99
N CYS A 86 -0.21 11.54 -4.93
CA CYS A 86 -0.08 10.71 -3.74
C CYS A 86 0.41 11.49 -2.51
N ASN A 87 1.38 12.39 -2.69
CA ASN A 87 1.89 13.22 -1.60
C ASN A 87 0.81 14.17 -1.06
N GLU A 88 0.09 14.87 -1.94
CA GLU A 88 -0.99 15.78 -1.52
C GLU A 88 -2.15 15.01 -0.88
N TRP A 89 -2.49 13.83 -1.39
CA TRP A 89 -3.51 12.98 -0.77
C TRP A 89 -3.09 12.48 0.63
N SER A 90 -1.83 12.11 0.81
CA SER A 90 -1.29 11.73 2.13
C SER A 90 -1.44 12.86 3.14
N ILE A 91 -1.13 14.10 2.73
CA ILE A 91 -1.26 15.30 3.58
C ILE A 91 -2.73 15.56 3.91
N ASP A 92 -3.61 15.55 2.90
CA ASP A 92 -5.06 15.78 3.06
C ASP A 92 -5.70 14.76 4.04
N GLN A 93 -5.25 13.51 3.98
CA GLN A 93 -5.73 12.45 4.86
C GLN A 93 -5.08 12.45 6.26
N GLY A 94 -4.09 13.31 6.52
CA GLY A 94 -3.31 13.27 7.76
C GLY A 94 -2.59 11.93 7.97
N ASN A 95 -2.27 11.24 6.87
CA ASN A 95 -1.64 9.93 6.87
C ASN A 95 -0.18 10.03 7.32
N VAL A 96 0.24 9.22 8.29
CA VAL A 96 1.56 9.28 8.93
C VAL A 96 2.34 7.98 8.76
N ASN A 97 1.69 6.84 8.94
CA ASN A 97 2.34 5.53 9.06
C ASN A 97 2.24 4.70 7.77
N VAL A 98 1.06 4.66 7.14
CA VAL A 98 0.85 3.91 5.90
C VAL A 98 1.63 4.55 4.76
N LYS A 99 2.47 3.77 4.07
CA LYS A 99 3.30 4.26 2.97
C LYS A 99 2.54 4.19 1.65
N ILE A 100 2.20 5.35 1.08
CA ILE A 100 1.55 5.42 -0.23
C ILE A 100 2.61 5.25 -1.33
N ILE A 101 2.41 4.25 -2.19
CA ILE A 101 3.29 3.90 -3.30
C ILE A 101 2.66 4.36 -4.62
N PRO A 102 3.24 5.35 -5.30
CA PRO A 102 2.67 5.97 -6.50
C PRO A 102 2.94 5.13 -7.74
N ASP A 103 2.04 4.21 -8.07
CA ASP A 103 2.12 3.37 -9.27
C ASP A 103 1.52 4.09 -10.50
N GLY A 104 2.00 5.32 -10.78
CA GLY A 104 1.44 6.18 -11.82
C GLY A 104 1.44 5.61 -13.24
N SER A 105 2.35 4.67 -13.53
CA SER A 105 2.40 3.92 -14.79
C SER A 105 1.59 2.62 -14.77
N ALA A 106 0.93 2.31 -13.67
CA ALA A 106 0.22 1.05 -13.42
C ALA A 106 1.11 -0.21 -13.57
N GLU A 107 2.43 -0.09 -13.48
CA GLU A 107 3.37 -1.20 -13.71
C GLU A 107 3.16 -2.30 -12.67
N PHE A 108 3.16 -1.95 -11.39
CA PHE A 108 2.95 -2.91 -10.31
C PHE A 108 1.54 -3.51 -10.37
N THR A 109 0.53 -2.66 -10.52
CA THR A 109 -0.89 -3.07 -10.60
C THR A 109 -1.13 -4.08 -11.71
N ILE A 110 -0.61 -3.82 -12.94
CA ILE A 110 -0.73 -4.73 -14.08
C ILE A 110 0.02 -6.05 -13.82
N LYS A 111 1.25 -5.98 -13.32
CA LYS A 111 2.06 -7.18 -13.03
C LYS A 111 1.47 -8.04 -11.92
N MET A 112 0.75 -7.45 -10.98
CA MET A 112 0.00 -8.17 -9.95
C MET A 112 -1.31 -8.77 -10.46
N GLY A 113 -1.75 -8.42 -11.68
CA GLY A 113 -3.01 -8.86 -12.27
C GLY A 113 -4.23 -8.18 -11.64
N MET A 114 -4.06 -6.97 -11.09
CA MET A 114 -5.12 -6.22 -10.40
C MET A 114 -5.56 -4.97 -11.15
N ASP A 115 -5.16 -4.81 -12.40
CA ASP A 115 -5.60 -3.71 -13.24
C ASP A 115 -7.03 -3.90 -13.74
N VAL A 116 -7.77 -2.81 -13.75
CA VAL A 116 -9.10 -2.71 -14.35
C VAL A 116 -9.21 -1.38 -15.09
N ARG A 117 -10.01 -1.38 -16.16
CA ARG A 117 -10.40 -0.14 -16.84
C ARG A 117 -11.63 0.46 -16.15
N LYS A 118 -11.57 1.74 -15.85
CA LYS A 118 -12.70 2.53 -15.34
C LYS A 118 -13.01 3.69 -16.28
N ASP A 119 -13.08 3.38 -17.59
CA ASP A 119 -13.30 4.37 -18.65
C ASP A 119 -14.71 4.97 -18.60
N SER A 120 -15.69 4.19 -18.14
CA SER A 120 -17.09 4.64 -18.00
C SER A 120 -17.24 5.86 -17.08
N ILE A 121 -16.28 6.08 -16.17
CA ILE A 121 -16.24 7.24 -15.26
C ILE A 121 -15.03 8.13 -15.49
N GLY A 122 -14.29 7.90 -16.60
CA GLY A 122 -13.17 8.74 -17.00
C GLY A 122 -11.87 8.53 -16.23
N PHE A 123 -11.71 7.42 -15.51
CA PHE A 123 -10.50 7.17 -14.69
C PHE A 123 -9.37 6.49 -15.47
N GLY A 124 -9.68 5.78 -16.56
CA GLY A 124 -8.69 4.97 -17.28
C GLY A 124 -8.31 3.71 -16.50
N ILE A 125 -7.05 3.27 -16.61
CA ILE A 125 -6.54 2.11 -15.89
C ILE A 125 -6.39 2.46 -14.40
N ARG A 126 -6.92 1.59 -13.53
CA ARG A 126 -6.85 1.70 -12.07
C ARG A 126 -6.59 0.35 -11.43
N SER A 127 -6.23 0.33 -10.17
CA SER A 127 -6.21 -0.90 -9.39
C SER A 127 -7.63 -1.32 -9.03
N TRP A 128 -7.92 -2.62 -9.15
CA TRP A 128 -9.02 -3.21 -8.40
C TRP A 128 -8.75 -3.08 -6.90
N ARG A 129 -9.80 -3.16 -6.09
CA ARG A 129 -9.66 -3.11 -4.63
C ARG A 129 -9.29 -4.48 -4.10
N TYR A 130 -8.20 -4.54 -3.37
CA TYR A 130 -7.70 -5.76 -2.74
C TYR A 130 -6.81 -5.43 -1.54
N ALA A 131 -6.52 -6.44 -0.72
CA ALA A 131 -5.40 -6.45 0.21
C ALA A 131 -4.66 -7.79 0.14
N ALA A 132 -3.42 -7.81 0.59
CA ALA A 132 -2.65 -9.04 0.71
C ALA A 132 -1.62 -8.94 1.83
N VAL A 133 -1.32 -10.09 2.45
CA VAL A 133 -0.17 -10.23 3.34
C VAL A 133 0.98 -10.83 2.54
N VAL A 134 2.12 -10.19 2.56
CA VAL A 134 3.32 -10.57 1.82
C VAL A 134 4.45 -10.79 2.82
N ASP A 135 5.11 -11.94 2.75
CA ASP A 135 6.29 -12.27 3.57
C ASP A 135 7.49 -12.47 2.66
N ASN A 136 8.49 -11.61 2.78
CA ASN A 136 9.71 -11.65 1.96
C ASN A 136 9.43 -11.80 0.45
N GLY A 137 8.42 -11.09 -0.06
CA GLY A 137 8.02 -11.10 -1.46
C GLY A 137 7.12 -12.26 -1.90
N GLU A 138 6.72 -13.16 -1.00
CA GLU A 138 5.72 -14.21 -1.24
C GLU A 138 4.34 -13.75 -0.73
N VAL A 139 3.29 -13.90 -1.54
CA VAL A 139 1.90 -13.59 -1.16
C VAL A 139 1.33 -14.75 -0.35
N ILE A 140 1.19 -14.55 0.97
CA ILE A 140 0.74 -15.59 1.92
C ILE A 140 -0.78 -15.60 2.06
N GLN A 141 -1.41 -14.43 2.05
CA GLN A 141 -2.87 -14.27 2.12
C GLN A 141 -3.31 -13.21 1.12
N GLN A 142 -4.51 -13.35 0.58
CA GLN A 142 -5.09 -12.39 -0.36
C GLN A 142 -6.57 -12.16 -0.09
N PHE A 143 -7.01 -10.92 -0.25
CA PHE A 143 -8.36 -10.43 -0.01
C PHE A 143 -8.76 -9.56 -1.19
N VAL A 144 -9.23 -10.20 -2.27
CA VAL A 144 -9.62 -9.52 -3.51
C VAL A 144 -11.13 -9.35 -3.52
N GLU A 145 -11.59 -8.10 -3.58
CA GLU A 145 -13.03 -7.82 -3.60
C GLU A 145 -13.74 -8.53 -4.76
N GLU A 146 -14.97 -8.95 -4.54
CA GLU A 146 -15.77 -9.62 -5.56
C GLU A 146 -16.15 -8.68 -6.71
N GLY A 147 -16.52 -9.27 -7.86
CA GLY A 147 -16.95 -8.49 -9.02
C GLY A 147 -15.83 -7.90 -9.87
N PHE A 148 -14.61 -8.45 -9.77
CA PHE A 148 -13.46 -8.02 -10.56
C PHE A 148 -13.77 -8.00 -12.06
N GLN A 149 -13.91 -6.81 -12.63
CA GLN A 149 -14.12 -6.59 -14.05
C GLN A 149 -13.89 -5.15 -14.46
N ASP A 150 -13.66 -4.93 -15.75
CA ASP A 150 -13.60 -3.61 -16.34
C ASP A 150 -14.94 -2.89 -16.22
N ASN A 151 -14.91 -1.60 -15.93
CA ASN A 151 -16.10 -0.75 -15.81
C ASN A 151 -17.18 -1.31 -14.86
N ALA A 152 -16.75 -2.02 -13.81
CA ALA A 152 -17.66 -2.55 -12.79
C ALA A 152 -18.57 -1.44 -12.25
N GLU A 153 -19.86 -1.75 -12.11
CA GLU A 153 -20.79 -0.91 -11.38
C GLU A 153 -20.54 -1.06 -9.87
N GLY A 154 -20.38 0.07 -9.19
CA GLY A 154 -20.10 0.09 -7.75
C GLY A 154 -18.62 0.09 -7.39
N ASP A 155 -18.36 0.11 -6.11
CA ASP A 155 -17.04 0.18 -5.50
C ASP A 155 -17.00 -0.74 -4.26
N PRO A 156 -16.88 -2.07 -4.45
CA PRO A 156 -16.96 -3.05 -3.36
C PRO A 156 -15.86 -2.81 -2.33
N TYR A 157 -16.23 -2.91 -1.06
CA TYR A 157 -15.34 -2.78 0.09
C TYR A 157 -15.86 -3.60 1.26
N ASP A 158 -15.31 -4.79 1.45
CA ASP A 158 -15.69 -5.77 2.46
C ASP A 158 -14.47 -6.57 2.94
N ILE A 159 -14.03 -7.56 2.15
CA ILE A 159 -12.98 -8.49 2.57
C ILE A 159 -11.59 -7.86 2.63
N SER A 160 -11.33 -6.78 1.91
CA SER A 160 -10.07 -6.03 1.96
C SER A 160 -10.05 -4.94 3.05
N SER A 161 -11.09 -4.91 3.92
CA SER A 161 -11.11 -3.99 5.06
C SER A 161 -9.99 -4.28 6.04
N PRO A 162 -9.38 -3.26 6.67
CA PRO A 162 -8.26 -3.45 7.58
C PRO A 162 -8.64 -4.33 8.78
N GLU A 163 -9.87 -4.27 9.27
CA GLU A 163 -10.36 -5.10 10.37
C GLU A 163 -10.33 -6.58 9.98
N ASN A 164 -10.90 -6.93 8.82
CA ASN A 164 -10.90 -8.31 8.34
C ASN A 164 -9.48 -8.81 8.07
N VAL A 165 -8.62 -8.00 7.46
CA VAL A 165 -7.23 -8.36 7.19
C VAL A 165 -6.47 -8.56 8.50
N LEU A 166 -6.64 -7.66 9.48
CA LEU A 166 -5.99 -7.76 10.79
C LEU A 166 -6.41 -9.02 11.55
N ASP A 167 -7.69 -9.37 11.54
CA ASP A 167 -8.20 -10.58 12.18
C ASP A 167 -7.57 -11.84 11.57
N ASN A 168 -7.42 -11.89 10.25
CA ASN A 168 -6.73 -12.98 9.56
C ASN A 168 -5.22 -13.02 9.87
N VAL A 169 -4.56 -11.86 9.95
CA VAL A 169 -3.16 -11.76 10.37
C VAL A 169 -2.97 -12.30 11.79
N LYS A 170 -3.83 -11.91 12.73
CA LYS A 170 -3.81 -12.41 14.12
C LYS A 170 -4.06 -13.92 14.20
N ALA A 171 -5.02 -14.42 13.41
CA ALA A 171 -5.36 -15.85 13.37
C ALA A 171 -4.22 -16.71 12.82
N TYR A 172 -3.37 -16.17 11.94
CA TYR A 172 -2.18 -16.85 11.44
C TYR A 172 -1.11 -17.06 12.51
N GLY A 173 -1.07 -16.20 13.55
CA GLY A 173 -0.23 -16.39 14.74
C GLY A 173 1.24 -16.03 14.56
N TRP A 174 1.56 -15.07 13.71
CA TRP A 174 2.92 -14.56 13.61
C TRP A 174 3.39 -13.90 14.91
N THR A 175 4.68 -14.06 15.21
CA THR A 175 5.29 -13.33 16.32
C THR A 175 5.47 -11.86 15.95
N PRO A 176 5.31 -10.93 16.92
CA PRO A 176 5.56 -9.50 16.69
C PRO A 176 6.92 -9.26 16.03
N ALA A 177 6.97 -8.33 15.11
CA ALA A 177 8.18 -7.92 14.42
C ALA A 177 9.15 -7.28 15.43
N GLY A 178 10.03 -8.09 16.02
CA GLY A 178 10.90 -7.67 17.12
C GLY A 178 12.35 -7.36 16.74
N LYS A 179 12.71 -7.44 15.45
CA LYS A 179 14.12 -7.28 15.04
C LYS A 179 14.49 -5.95 14.38
N HIS A 180 13.54 -5.11 13.99
CA HIS A 180 13.84 -3.88 13.26
C HIS A 180 13.69 -2.58 14.07
N ILE A 181 13.18 -2.60 15.29
CA ILE A 181 13.01 -1.39 16.12
C ILE A 181 14.36 -0.87 16.67
N GLU A 182 15.33 -1.75 16.87
CA GLU A 182 16.64 -1.33 17.42
C GLU A 182 17.59 -0.69 16.39
N LEU A 183 17.40 -0.93 15.09
CA LEU A 183 18.28 -0.36 14.05
C LEU A 183 17.86 1.03 13.58
N GLU A 184 16.58 1.40 13.74
CA GLU A 184 16.11 2.75 13.37
C GLU A 184 16.42 3.81 14.43
N LEU A 185 16.76 3.42 15.67
CA LEU A 185 17.11 4.35 16.75
C LEU A 185 18.61 4.65 16.86
N SER A 186 19.47 3.92 16.16
CA SER A 186 20.93 4.11 16.26
C SER A 186 21.54 4.90 15.10
N ASP A 187 20.80 5.23 14.04
CA ASP A 187 21.32 5.94 12.88
C ASP A 187 20.55 7.23 12.56
N THR A 188 20.12 7.94 13.62
CA THR A 188 19.58 9.30 13.49
C THR A 188 20.69 10.34 13.50
N THR A 189 21.54 10.32 12.48
CA THR A 189 22.21 11.52 12.00
C THR A 189 21.67 11.81 10.60
N ASP A 190 20.78 12.81 10.53
CA ASP A 190 20.43 13.59 9.35
C ASP A 190 19.42 13.10 8.30
N VAL A 191 18.45 12.24 8.61
CA VAL A 191 17.23 12.23 7.78
C VAL A 191 15.98 12.03 8.65
N LYS A 192 15.35 13.11 9.09
CA LYS A 192 13.93 13.04 9.45
C LYS A 192 13.16 12.93 8.14
N GLU A 193 12.87 11.70 7.73
CA GLU A 193 11.84 11.43 6.72
C GLU A 193 10.50 11.82 7.35
N THR A 194 10.08 13.05 7.14
CA THR A 194 8.69 13.42 7.33
C THR A 194 7.93 12.87 6.13
N PHE A 195 7.37 11.69 6.28
CA PHE A 195 6.30 11.20 5.43
C PHE A 195 5.06 12.04 5.73
N SER A 196 4.88 13.12 5.00
CA SER A 196 3.61 13.80 4.81
C SER A 196 3.06 13.40 3.48
#